data_0485aa27c4f25d6b4edc4c5327970ba5
#
_entry.id   0485aa27c4f25d6b4edc4c5327970ba5
#
_cell.length_a   1.000
_cell.length_b   1.000
_cell.length_c   1.000
_cell.angle_alpha   90.00
_cell.angle_beta   90.00
_cell.angle_gamma   90.00
#
_symmetry.space_group_name_H-M   'P 1'
#
loop_
_entity.id
_entity.type
_entity.pdbx_description
1 polymer ?
#
loop_
_entity_poly.entity_id
_entity_poly.type
_entity_poly.pdbx_seq_one_letter_code
_entity_poly.pdbx_strand_id
1 'polypeptide(L)'
;DCLLSRGLGDVYKRQMYSDKKNILQLVALLIEHGVSNIVLCPGSRNSPIVHTLANHSFFNCHSVTDERSAGFFAVGLALHGGKPAAVCCTSGTALLNIHPAVAEAFYQKVPLVVISADRPAAWIGQMDGQTLPQPGVFGSLVKKSVQLPEIHTDQDEWYCNRLINEALLELNHHGKGPVHINVPISEPLFQFTTPELPKVRVITRYQGLNVYDRKYDDLIERLNKYSKRMMIAGQMSLIYLFEKKICKLLYKHFTWLSEPVSYTHLRAHETRGN
;
A
#
# COMPACT_ATOMS: atom_id res chain seq x y z
N ASP A 1 -31.90 -28.70 -25.31
CA ASP A 1 -31.90 -27.69 -24.22
C ASP A 1 -30.66 -27.69 -23.33
N CYS A 2 -29.72 -28.63 -23.50
CA CYS A 2 -28.53 -28.74 -22.70
C CYS A 2 -27.30 -27.96 -23.28
N LEU A 3 -27.38 -27.47 -24.52
CA LEU A 3 -26.27 -26.75 -25.17
C LEU A 3 -26.27 -25.25 -24.94
N LEU A 4 -27.40 -24.64 -24.55
CA LEU A 4 -27.50 -23.22 -24.22
C LEU A 4 -26.97 -22.88 -22.83
N SER A 5 -26.90 -23.83 -21.89
CA SER A 5 -26.41 -23.62 -20.55
C SER A 5 -24.86 -23.59 -20.47
N ARG A 6 -24.16 -24.16 -21.43
CA ARG A 6 -22.68 -24.19 -21.47
C ARG A 6 -22.08 -22.84 -21.90
N GLY A 7 -22.75 -22.10 -22.76
CA GLY A 7 -22.29 -20.79 -23.22
C GLY A 7 -22.46 -19.68 -22.19
N LEU A 8 -23.49 -19.76 -21.33
CA LEU A 8 -23.73 -18.79 -20.25
C LEU A 8 -22.79 -19.00 -19.06
N GLY A 9 -22.36 -20.23 -18.80
CA GLY A 9 -21.42 -20.52 -17.70
C GLY A 9 -20.01 -19.95 -17.92
N ASP A 10 -19.56 -19.81 -19.15
CA ASP A 10 -18.24 -19.24 -19.47
C ASP A 10 -18.23 -17.69 -19.46
N VAL A 11 -19.37 -17.08 -19.76
CA VAL A 11 -19.51 -15.60 -19.70
C VAL A 11 -19.50 -15.09 -18.25
N TYR A 12 -20.02 -15.86 -17.29
CA TYR A 12 -20.01 -15.53 -15.87
C TYR A 12 -18.68 -15.85 -15.16
N LYS A 13 -17.73 -16.55 -15.79
CA LYS A 13 -16.47 -16.96 -15.18
C LYS A 13 -15.29 -16.01 -15.41
N ARG A 14 -15.41 -15.00 -16.24
CA ARG A 14 -14.38 -13.95 -16.33
C ARG A 14 -14.62 -12.95 -15.22
N GLN A 15 -13.90 -13.12 -14.13
CA GLN A 15 -13.78 -12.08 -13.11
C GLN A 15 -13.19 -10.83 -13.77
N MET A 16 -14.04 -9.82 -13.98
CA MET A 16 -13.63 -8.56 -14.58
C MET A 16 -13.49 -7.54 -13.46
N TYR A 17 -12.35 -6.88 -13.39
CA TYR A 17 -12.06 -5.83 -12.40
C TYR A 17 -12.46 -4.45 -12.94
N SER A 18 -12.47 -3.46 -12.07
CA SER A 18 -12.71 -2.07 -12.44
C SER A 18 -11.74 -1.60 -13.53
N ASP A 19 -12.15 -0.65 -14.35
CA ASP A 19 -11.32 0.06 -15.32
C ASP A 19 -10.40 1.12 -14.68
N LYS A 20 -10.61 1.44 -13.39
CA LYS A 20 -9.86 2.48 -12.65
C LYS A 20 -8.47 2.00 -12.27
N LYS A 21 -7.45 2.55 -12.93
CA LYS A 21 -6.05 2.14 -12.74
C LYS A 21 -5.54 2.30 -11.30
N ASN A 22 -5.95 3.37 -10.59
CA ASN A 22 -5.58 3.58 -9.19
C ASN A 22 -6.14 2.48 -8.27
N ILE A 23 -7.35 1.99 -8.54
CA ILE A 23 -7.95 0.86 -7.82
C ILE A 23 -7.21 -0.43 -8.11
N LEU A 24 -6.87 -0.69 -9.37
CA LEU A 24 -6.12 -1.89 -9.77
C LEU A 24 -4.74 -1.92 -9.09
N GLN A 25 -4.02 -0.78 -9.04
CA GLN A 25 -2.75 -0.63 -8.32
C GLN A 25 -2.93 -0.89 -6.81
N LEU A 26 -3.97 -0.33 -6.21
CA LEU A 26 -4.27 -0.53 -4.79
C LEU A 26 -4.51 -2.00 -4.48
N VAL A 27 -5.39 -2.67 -5.24
CA VAL A 27 -5.74 -4.07 -5.01
C VAL A 27 -4.53 -4.98 -5.21
N ALA A 28 -3.74 -4.78 -6.26
CA ALA A 28 -2.52 -5.54 -6.50
C ALA A 28 -1.51 -5.37 -5.34
N LEU A 29 -1.32 -4.16 -4.82
CA LEU A 29 -0.40 -3.91 -3.70
C LEU A 29 -0.92 -4.43 -2.37
N LEU A 30 -2.23 -4.45 -2.12
CA LEU A 30 -2.80 -5.12 -0.94
C LEU A 30 -2.48 -6.62 -0.92
N ILE A 31 -2.52 -7.28 -2.10
CA ILE A 31 -2.12 -8.68 -2.25
C ILE A 31 -0.64 -8.86 -1.89
N GLU A 32 0.23 -8.07 -2.49
CA GLU A 32 1.68 -8.16 -2.31
C GLU A 32 2.13 -7.85 -0.87
N HIS A 33 1.41 -6.98 -0.16
CA HIS A 33 1.64 -6.68 1.26
C HIS A 33 0.89 -7.60 2.23
N GLY A 34 0.15 -8.60 1.73
CA GLY A 34 -0.50 -9.63 2.54
C GLY A 34 -1.74 -9.15 3.33
N VAL A 35 -2.43 -8.11 2.87
CA VAL A 35 -3.67 -7.60 3.48
C VAL A 35 -4.86 -8.38 2.91
N SER A 36 -5.17 -9.53 3.49
CA SER A 36 -6.19 -10.45 2.96
C SER A 36 -7.58 -10.26 3.57
N ASN A 37 -7.71 -9.78 4.81
CA ASN A 37 -8.99 -9.60 5.48
C ASN A 37 -9.53 -8.20 5.21
N ILE A 38 -10.68 -8.10 4.55
CA ILE A 38 -11.29 -6.84 4.14
C ILE A 38 -12.71 -6.75 4.65
N VAL A 39 -13.04 -5.68 5.34
CA VAL A 39 -14.42 -5.34 5.72
C VAL A 39 -14.94 -4.29 4.74
N LEU A 40 -16.07 -4.59 4.11
CA LEU A 40 -16.66 -3.80 3.04
C LEU A 40 -17.96 -3.15 3.52
N CYS A 41 -18.03 -1.82 3.51
CA CYS A 41 -19.28 -1.08 3.68
C CYS A 41 -19.94 -0.84 2.32
N PRO A 42 -21.26 -0.99 2.19
CA PRO A 42 -21.97 -0.73 0.95
C PRO A 42 -21.95 0.77 0.60
N GLY A 43 -21.84 1.08 -0.68
CA GLY A 43 -21.90 2.45 -1.20
C GLY A 43 -21.63 2.49 -2.70
N SER A 44 -22.16 3.51 -3.38
CA SER A 44 -21.98 3.64 -4.83
C SER A 44 -20.57 4.09 -5.20
N ARG A 45 -20.00 5.08 -4.48
CA ARG A 45 -18.68 5.63 -4.81
C ARG A 45 -17.56 4.61 -4.62
N ASN A 46 -17.64 3.74 -3.62
CA ASN A 46 -16.66 2.68 -3.41
C ASN A 46 -16.97 1.38 -4.18
N SER A 47 -18.05 1.32 -4.94
CA SER A 47 -18.43 0.13 -5.72
C SER A 47 -17.30 -0.42 -6.60
N PRO A 48 -16.50 0.39 -7.32
CA PRO A 48 -15.37 -0.11 -8.10
C PRO A 48 -14.31 -0.83 -7.25
N ILE A 49 -14.06 -0.34 -6.03
CA ILE A 49 -13.12 -0.98 -5.07
C ILE A 49 -13.73 -2.27 -4.56
N VAL A 50 -14.97 -2.21 -4.06
CA VAL A 50 -15.69 -3.36 -3.50
C VAL A 50 -15.79 -4.50 -4.50
N HIS A 51 -16.20 -4.19 -5.74
CA HIS A 51 -16.31 -5.19 -6.80
C HIS A 51 -14.96 -5.84 -7.10
N THR A 52 -13.91 -5.05 -7.23
CA THR A 52 -12.57 -5.58 -7.56
C THR A 52 -12.03 -6.46 -6.44
N LEU A 53 -12.21 -6.08 -5.17
CA LEU A 53 -11.80 -6.87 -4.01
C LEU A 53 -12.61 -8.17 -3.88
N ALA A 54 -13.95 -8.08 -3.98
CA ALA A 54 -14.84 -9.23 -3.80
C ALA A 54 -14.70 -10.30 -4.89
N ASN A 55 -14.23 -9.92 -6.09
CA ASN A 55 -14.02 -10.84 -7.20
C ASN A 55 -12.60 -11.44 -7.25
N HIS A 56 -11.74 -11.17 -6.29
CA HIS A 56 -10.40 -11.76 -6.26
C HIS A 56 -10.26 -12.76 -5.10
N SER A 57 -9.85 -13.99 -5.43
CA SER A 57 -9.80 -15.14 -4.50
C SER A 57 -8.84 -14.99 -3.31
N PHE A 58 -7.92 -14.04 -3.35
CA PHE A 58 -7.00 -13.75 -2.26
C PHE A 58 -7.68 -13.13 -1.05
N PHE A 59 -8.79 -12.40 -1.24
CA PHE A 59 -9.41 -11.62 -0.19
C PHE A 59 -10.54 -12.36 0.52
N ASN A 60 -10.53 -12.28 1.84
CA ASN A 60 -11.64 -12.68 2.71
C ASN A 60 -12.50 -11.44 2.98
N CYS A 61 -13.55 -11.27 2.19
CA CYS A 61 -14.42 -10.09 2.25
C CYS A 61 -15.58 -10.31 3.22
N HIS A 62 -15.79 -9.35 4.13
CA HIS A 62 -16.90 -9.32 5.10
C HIS A 62 -17.73 -8.07 4.87
N SER A 63 -19.01 -8.23 4.54
CA SER A 63 -19.91 -7.10 4.35
C SER A 63 -20.52 -6.66 5.68
N VAL A 64 -20.34 -5.38 6.03
CA VAL A 64 -20.91 -4.76 7.24
C VAL A 64 -21.49 -3.40 6.87
N THR A 65 -22.77 -3.19 7.12
CA THR A 65 -23.50 -1.99 6.64
C THR A 65 -23.14 -0.74 7.41
N ASP A 66 -23.06 -0.82 8.75
CA ASP A 66 -22.71 0.31 9.61
C ASP A 66 -21.19 0.48 9.66
N GLU A 67 -20.69 1.64 9.25
CA GLU A 67 -19.25 1.89 9.10
C GLU A 67 -18.50 1.88 10.44
N ARG A 68 -19.13 2.31 11.52
CA ARG A 68 -18.53 2.26 12.86
C ARG A 68 -18.32 0.81 13.27
N SER A 69 -19.34 -0.02 13.11
CA SER A 69 -19.27 -1.46 13.37
C SER A 69 -18.25 -2.15 12.46
N ALA A 70 -18.18 -1.76 11.18
CA ALA A 70 -17.22 -2.25 10.21
C ALA A 70 -15.78 -1.95 10.63
N GLY A 71 -15.53 -0.73 11.11
CA GLY A 71 -14.21 -0.33 11.62
C GLY A 71 -13.76 -1.21 12.79
N PHE A 72 -14.61 -1.40 13.81
CA PHE A 72 -14.30 -2.25 14.96
C PHE A 72 -14.20 -3.74 14.57
N PHE A 73 -15.01 -4.20 13.62
CA PHE A 73 -14.89 -5.56 13.09
C PHE A 73 -13.52 -5.78 12.43
N ALA A 74 -13.03 -4.83 11.65
CA ALA A 74 -11.69 -4.88 11.05
C ALA A 74 -10.57 -4.87 12.11
N VAL A 75 -10.72 -4.07 13.18
CA VAL A 75 -9.80 -4.09 14.33
C VAL A 75 -9.78 -5.48 14.96
N GLY A 76 -10.95 -6.10 15.19
CA GLY A 76 -11.05 -7.46 15.74
C GLY A 76 -10.37 -8.51 14.85
N LEU A 77 -10.54 -8.44 13.53
CA LEU A 77 -9.87 -9.32 12.57
C LEU A 77 -8.35 -9.19 12.63
N ALA A 78 -7.84 -7.96 12.70
CA ALA A 78 -6.40 -7.70 12.77
C ALA A 78 -5.79 -8.18 14.10
N LEU A 79 -6.50 -8.00 15.22
CA LEU A 79 -6.08 -8.48 16.54
C LEU A 79 -6.06 -10.01 16.59
N HIS A 80 -7.13 -10.66 16.16
CA HIS A 80 -7.23 -12.12 16.19
C HIS A 80 -6.23 -12.78 15.24
N GLY A 81 -6.09 -12.25 14.02
CA GLY A 81 -5.22 -12.83 13.00
C GLY A 81 -3.75 -12.45 13.12
N GLY A 82 -3.40 -11.46 13.92
CA GLY A 82 -2.04 -10.90 14.03
C GLY A 82 -1.50 -10.26 12.74
N LYS A 83 -2.35 -10.15 11.70
CA LYS A 83 -2.05 -9.62 10.37
C LYS A 83 -2.84 -8.33 10.12
N PRO A 84 -2.40 -7.47 9.18
CA PRO A 84 -3.17 -6.32 8.78
C PRO A 84 -4.57 -6.71 8.26
N ALA A 85 -5.58 -5.90 8.62
CA ALA A 85 -6.91 -5.96 8.03
C ALA A 85 -7.28 -4.58 7.45
N ALA A 86 -8.19 -4.55 6.49
CA ALA A 86 -8.68 -3.31 5.90
C ALA A 86 -10.18 -3.14 6.11
N VAL A 87 -10.60 -1.87 6.20
CA VAL A 87 -11.99 -1.45 6.10
C VAL A 87 -12.15 -0.50 4.93
N CYS A 88 -13.14 -0.75 4.07
CA CYS A 88 -13.44 0.08 2.91
C CYS A 88 -14.82 0.71 3.04
N CYS A 89 -14.90 2.03 2.93
CA CYS A 89 -16.15 2.79 2.97
C CYS A 89 -16.30 3.73 1.78
N THR A 90 -17.54 4.22 1.62
CA THR A 90 -17.86 5.25 0.63
C THR A 90 -17.41 6.64 1.12
N SER A 91 -17.68 7.68 0.33
CA SER A 91 -17.29 9.06 0.63
C SER A 91 -18.20 9.73 1.67
N GLY A 92 -17.75 10.84 2.21
CA GLY A 92 -18.52 11.70 3.10
C GLY A 92 -18.49 11.23 4.55
N THR A 93 -19.63 11.36 5.25
CA THR A 93 -19.74 11.04 6.69
C THR A 93 -19.51 9.56 7.01
N ALA A 94 -19.62 8.66 6.04
CA ALA A 94 -19.23 7.26 6.16
C ALA A 94 -17.80 7.11 6.71
N LEU A 95 -16.86 7.90 6.19
CA LEU A 95 -15.48 7.90 6.67
C LEU A 95 -15.36 8.36 8.13
N LEU A 96 -16.15 9.37 8.54
CA LEU A 96 -16.12 9.86 9.91
C LEU A 96 -16.66 8.83 10.92
N ASN A 97 -17.57 7.96 10.51
CA ASN A 97 -18.07 6.88 11.35
C ASN A 97 -16.98 5.84 11.71
N ILE A 98 -15.94 5.71 10.89
CA ILE A 98 -14.81 4.81 11.17
C ILE A 98 -13.83 5.43 12.19
N HIS A 99 -13.89 6.74 12.45
CA HIS A 99 -12.94 7.46 13.29
C HIS A 99 -12.73 6.83 14.68
N PRO A 100 -13.78 6.41 15.42
CA PRO A 100 -13.62 5.75 16.73
C PRO A 100 -12.78 4.48 16.65
N ALA A 101 -12.96 3.67 15.60
CA ALA A 101 -12.18 2.46 15.40
C ALA A 101 -10.72 2.75 15.03
N VAL A 102 -10.46 3.84 14.30
CA VAL A 102 -9.09 4.31 14.02
C VAL A 102 -8.38 4.75 15.29
N ALA A 103 -9.07 5.48 16.17
CA ALA A 103 -8.54 5.87 17.47
C ALA A 103 -8.16 4.64 18.31
N GLU A 104 -9.05 3.65 18.37
CA GLU A 104 -8.79 2.39 19.08
C GLU A 104 -7.60 1.64 18.46
N ALA A 105 -7.54 1.52 17.13
CA ALA A 105 -6.44 0.89 16.42
C ALA A 105 -5.09 1.59 16.69
N PHE A 106 -5.10 2.91 16.81
CA PHE A 106 -3.91 3.70 17.13
C PHE A 106 -3.37 3.38 18.54
N TYR A 107 -4.25 3.39 19.56
CA TYR A 107 -3.86 3.14 20.95
C TYR A 107 -3.48 1.68 21.18
N GLN A 108 -4.20 0.73 20.58
CA GLN A 108 -3.88 -0.70 20.69
C GLN A 108 -2.77 -1.16 19.73
N LYS A 109 -2.17 -0.27 18.93
CA LYS A 109 -1.14 -0.60 17.96
C LYS A 109 -1.58 -1.68 16.95
N VAL A 110 -2.78 -1.54 16.42
CA VAL A 110 -3.36 -2.47 15.44
C VAL A 110 -3.06 -2.02 14.03
N PRO A 111 -2.54 -2.88 13.15
CA PRO A 111 -2.26 -2.54 11.76
C PRO A 111 -3.56 -2.55 10.94
N LEU A 112 -4.27 -1.42 10.92
CA LEU A 112 -5.53 -1.22 10.23
C LEU A 112 -5.32 -0.37 8.98
N VAL A 113 -5.81 -0.83 7.83
CA VAL A 113 -5.88 -0.03 6.58
C VAL A 113 -7.29 0.54 6.44
N VAL A 114 -7.44 1.85 6.47
CA VAL A 114 -8.69 2.51 6.11
C VAL A 114 -8.62 2.92 4.64
N ILE A 115 -9.55 2.41 3.84
CA ILE A 115 -9.70 2.74 2.41
C ILE A 115 -11.00 3.53 2.26
N SER A 116 -10.91 4.79 1.88
CA SER A 116 -12.08 5.63 1.61
C SER A 116 -12.17 5.96 0.12
N ALA A 117 -13.32 5.68 -0.48
CA ALA A 117 -13.62 6.25 -1.79
C ALA A 117 -13.89 7.74 -1.65
N ASP A 118 -13.53 8.51 -2.67
CA ASP A 118 -13.76 9.96 -2.70
C ASP A 118 -14.20 10.41 -4.08
N ARG A 119 -14.70 11.64 -4.15
CA ARG A 119 -14.86 12.34 -5.42
C ARG A 119 -13.53 12.91 -5.89
N PRO A 120 -13.38 13.19 -7.20
CA PRO A 120 -12.24 13.96 -7.70
C PRO A 120 -12.10 15.31 -6.97
N ALA A 121 -10.87 15.74 -6.71
CA ALA A 121 -10.58 16.92 -5.89
C ALA A 121 -11.28 18.21 -6.38
N ALA A 122 -11.52 18.33 -7.69
CA ALA A 122 -12.22 19.47 -8.27
C ALA A 122 -13.69 19.61 -7.82
N TRP A 123 -14.31 18.55 -7.33
CA TRP A 123 -15.70 18.56 -6.86
C TRP A 123 -15.82 18.88 -5.36
N ILE A 124 -14.73 18.81 -4.62
CA ILE A 124 -14.75 19.06 -3.17
C ILE A 124 -14.92 20.56 -2.93
N GLY A 125 -15.86 20.90 -2.04
CA GLY A 125 -16.18 22.30 -1.76
C GLY A 125 -17.12 22.98 -2.76
N GLN A 126 -17.70 22.23 -3.72
CA GLN A 126 -18.64 22.71 -4.71
C GLN A 126 -20.11 22.42 -4.35
N MET A 127 -20.43 22.22 -3.10
CA MET A 127 -21.78 21.84 -2.63
C MET A 127 -22.29 20.49 -3.17
N ASP A 128 -21.39 19.66 -3.72
CA ASP A 128 -21.75 18.31 -4.14
C ASP A 128 -22.10 17.44 -2.94
N GLY A 129 -23.13 16.63 -3.10
CA GLY A 129 -23.63 15.77 -2.02
C GLY A 129 -22.62 14.72 -1.58
N GLN A 130 -22.60 14.40 -0.30
CA GLN A 130 -21.75 13.34 0.29
C GLN A 130 -20.26 13.58 0.07
N THR A 131 -19.83 14.85 0.16
CA THR A 131 -18.42 15.27 0.10
C THR A 131 -17.98 15.91 1.40
N LEU A 132 -16.72 15.74 1.74
CA LEU A 132 -16.01 16.45 2.80
C LEU A 132 -14.50 16.44 2.50
N PRO A 133 -13.67 17.27 3.13
CA PRO A 133 -12.22 17.18 3.01
C PRO A 133 -11.70 15.91 3.67
N GLN A 134 -11.57 14.81 2.91
CA GLN A 134 -11.18 13.49 3.43
C GLN A 134 -9.67 13.34 3.69
N PRO A 135 -8.78 13.93 2.86
CA PRO A 135 -7.34 13.83 3.11
C PRO A 135 -6.94 14.38 4.48
N GLY A 136 -6.26 13.54 5.27
CA GLY A 136 -5.79 13.94 6.61
C GLY A 136 -6.86 14.00 7.70
N VAL A 137 -8.08 13.56 7.45
CA VAL A 137 -9.22 13.65 8.39
C VAL A 137 -8.95 12.99 9.75
N PHE A 138 -8.10 11.98 9.80
CA PHE A 138 -7.73 11.29 11.05
C PHE A 138 -6.58 11.96 11.82
N GLY A 139 -5.94 12.99 11.26
CA GLY A 139 -4.85 13.72 11.90
C GLY A 139 -3.71 12.81 12.35
N SER A 140 -3.31 12.96 13.62
CA SER A 140 -2.25 12.16 14.25
C SER A 140 -2.64 10.74 14.65
N LEU A 141 -3.89 10.35 14.46
CA LEU A 141 -4.37 9.00 14.79
C LEU A 141 -4.00 7.95 13.73
N VAL A 142 -3.45 8.35 12.61
CA VAL A 142 -2.90 7.44 11.61
C VAL A 142 -1.41 7.67 11.41
N LYS A 143 -0.66 6.63 11.18
CA LYS A 143 0.80 6.72 10.93
C LYS A 143 1.12 7.33 9.56
N LYS A 144 0.25 7.12 8.60
CA LYS A 144 0.32 7.71 7.26
C LYS A 144 -1.08 7.88 6.70
N SER A 145 -1.33 9.03 6.09
CA SER A 145 -2.51 9.30 5.27
C SER A 145 -2.03 9.67 3.88
N VAL A 146 -2.58 9.05 2.84
CA VAL A 146 -2.27 9.33 1.44
C VAL A 146 -3.55 9.53 0.64
N GLN A 147 -3.51 10.42 -0.34
CA GLN A 147 -4.53 10.55 -1.37
C GLN A 147 -3.94 10.05 -2.69
N LEU A 148 -4.59 9.06 -3.30
CA LEU A 148 -4.14 8.54 -4.59
C LEU A 148 -4.49 9.53 -5.71
N PRO A 149 -3.66 9.64 -6.74
CA PRO A 149 -4.03 10.34 -7.98
C PRO A 149 -5.02 9.49 -8.79
N GLU A 150 -5.81 10.12 -9.65
CA GLU A 150 -6.36 9.47 -10.82
C GLU A 150 -5.23 9.31 -11.85
N ILE A 151 -5.11 8.12 -12.46
CA ILE A 151 -3.97 7.80 -13.32
C ILE A 151 -4.31 8.12 -14.78
N HIS A 152 -3.67 9.16 -15.32
CA HIS A 152 -3.76 9.57 -16.70
C HIS A 152 -2.43 9.41 -17.45
N THR A 153 -1.32 9.46 -16.73
CA THR A 153 0.05 9.37 -17.26
C THR A 153 0.86 8.30 -16.53
N ASP A 154 1.99 7.90 -17.10
CA ASP A 154 2.94 6.97 -16.46
C ASP A 154 3.51 7.57 -15.15
N GLN A 155 3.63 8.90 -15.07
CA GLN A 155 4.07 9.57 -13.85
C GLN A 155 3.02 9.45 -12.73
N ASP A 156 1.73 9.56 -13.06
CA ASP A 156 0.65 9.35 -12.08
C ASP A 156 0.65 7.91 -11.59
N GLU A 157 0.87 6.95 -12.50
CA GLU A 157 0.94 5.53 -12.16
C GLU A 157 2.10 5.24 -11.21
N TRP A 158 3.28 5.75 -11.52
CA TRP A 158 4.44 5.64 -10.64
C TRP A 158 4.18 6.28 -9.26
N TYR A 159 3.57 7.46 -9.24
CA TYR A 159 3.26 8.19 -8.01
C TYR A 159 2.20 7.46 -7.18
N CYS A 160 1.14 6.95 -7.81
CA CYS A 160 0.11 6.14 -7.17
C CYS A 160 0.72 4.90 -6.49
N ASN A 161 1.53 4.14 -7.23
CA ASN A 161 2.24 2.97 -6.72
C ASN A 161 3.11 3.31 -5.50
N ARG A 162 3.87 4.41 -5.58
CA ARG A 162 4.73 4.88 -4.49
C ARG A 162 3.90 5.19 -3.24
N LEU A 163 2.81 5.95 -3.36
CA LEU A 163 1.96 6.36 -2.23
C LEU A 163 1.35 5.15 -1.50
N ILE A 164 0.87 4.15 -2.25
CA ILE A 164 0.29 2.94 -1.67
C ILE A 164 1.36 2.16 -0.90
N ASN A 165 2.55 1.96 -1.50
CA ASN A 165 3.66 1.31 -0.81
C ASN A 165 4.06 2.07 0.47
N GLU A 166 4.18 3.41 0.41
CA GLU A 166 4.50 4.23 1.59
C GLU A 166 3.48 4.03 2.72
N ALA A 167 2.19 4.02 2.40
CA ALA A 167 1.15 3.80 3.41
C ALA A 167 1.23 2.39 4.01
N LEU A 168 1.29 1.36 3.17
CA LEU A 168 1.30 -0.04 3.63
C LEU A 168 2.56 -0.40 4.43
N LEU A 169 3.71 0.18 4.08
CA LEU A 169 4.95 0.01 4.83
C LEU A 169 4.87 0.60 6.26
N GLU A 170 4.09 1.67 6.46
CA GLU A 170 3.94 2.29 7.78
C GLU A 170 3.07 1.46 8.74
N LEU A 171 2.29 0.49 8.28
CA LEU A 171 1.49 -0.39 9.15
C LEU A 171 2.33 -1.05 10.26
N ASN A 172 3.58 -1.36 9.97
CA ASN A 172 4.47 -2.08 10.88
C ASN A 172 5.79 -1.35 11.20
N HIS A 173 6.02 -0.13 10.68
CA HIS A 173 7.24 0.63 10.87
C HIS A 173 7.27 1.28 12.26
N HIS A 174 8.33 1.08 13.05
CA HIS A 174 8.45 1.60 14.43
C HIS A 174 7.20 1.32 15.30
N GLY A 175 6.73 0.08 15.25
CA GLY A 175 5.49 -0.37 15.88
C GLY A 175 4.31 -0.39 14.91
N LYS A 176 3.31 -1.19 15.24
CA LYS A 176 2.09 -1.31 14.43
C LYS A 176 1.18 -0.09 14.62
N GLY A 177 0.32 0.17 13.65
CA GLY A 177 -0.70 1.23 13.74
C GLY A 177 -1.49 1.41 12.45
N PRO A 178 -2.57 2.21 12.49
CA PRO A 178 -3.46 2.40 11.35
C PRO A 178 -2.85 3.35 10.31
N VAL A 179 -3.31 3.18 9.06
CA VAL A 179 -3.01 4.05 7.91
C VAL A 179 -4.30 4.35 7.13
N HIS A 180 -4.31 5.45 6.39
CA HIS A 180 -5.45 5.87 5.58
C HIS A 180 -5.04 6.05 4.12
N ILE A 181 -5.83 5.45 3.21
CA ILE A 181 -5.68 5.57 1.77
C ILE A 181 -6.98 6.14 1.20
N ASN A 182 -6.97 7.40 0.81
CA ASN A 182 -8.08 8.07 0.14
C ASN A 182 -8.00 7.87 -1.37
N VAL A 183 -9.08 7.41 -1.99
CA VAL A 183 -9.13 6.99 -3.39
C VAL A 183 -10.15 7.84 -4.16
N PRO A 184 -9.73 8.91 -4.85
CA PRO A 184 -10.59 9.64 -5.77
C PRO A 184 -10.99 8.76 -6.95
N ILE A 185 -12.29 8.78 -7.28
CA ILE A 185 -12.88 7.96 -8.34
C ILE A 185 -13.84 8.82 -9.15
N SER A 186 -13.51 9.06 -10.41
CA SER A 186 -14.38 9.75 -11.38
C SER A 186 -15.43 8.80 -11.97
N GLU A 187 -16.53 9.37 -12.44
CA GLU A 187 -17.53 8.66 -13.23
C GLU A 187 -16.94 8.17 -14.58
N PRO A 188 -17.48 7.11 -15.16
CA PRO A 188 -18.51 6.22 -14.65
C PRO A 188 -17.98 5.22 -13.62
N LEU A 189 -18.81 4.80 -12.65
CA LEU A 189 -18.38 3.90 -11.53
C LEU A 189 -18.50 2.41 -11.86
N PHE A 190 -19.42 2.03 -12.72
CA PHE A 190 -19.81 0.64 -12.93
C PHE A 190 -19.24 0.04 -14.22
N GLN A 191 -17.98 0.35 -14.53
CA GLN A 191 -17.24 -0.25 -15.64
C GLN A 191 -16.25 -1.29 -15.10
N PHE A 192 -16.52 -2.56 -15.41
CA PHE A 192 -15.72 -3.70 -14.99
C PHE A 192 -15.25 -4.46 -16.23
N THR A 193 -14.18 -3.96 -16.83
CA THR A 193 -13.70 -4.42 -18.14
C THR A 193 -12.28 -4.99 -18.12
N THR A 194 -11.59 -4.90 -16.99
CA THR A 194 -10.19 -5.33 -16.87
C THR A 194 -10.11 -6.80 -16.43
N PRO A 195 -9.51 -7.69 -17.23
CA PRO A 195 -9.48 -9.12 -16.94
C PRO A 195 -8.45 -9.52 -15.88
N GLU A 196 -7.38 -8.73 -15.71
CA GLU A 196 -6.25 -9.08 -14.85
C GLU A 196 -5.75 -7.86 -14.10
N LEU A 197 -5.22 -8.08 -12.88
CA LEU A 197 -4.54 -7.04 -12.13
C LEU A 197 -3.17 -6.73 -12.74
N PRO A 198 -2.70 -5.47 -12.67
CA PRO A 198 -1.39 -5.11 -13.20
C PRO A 198 -0.26 -5.72 -12.36
N LYS A 199 0.88 -5.95 -13.00
CA LYS A 199 2.13 -6.20 -12.28
C LYS A 199 2.59 -4.90 -11.62
N VAL A 200 2.77 -4.93 -10.31
CA VAL A 200 3.10 -3.75 -9.53
C VAL A 200 4.52 -3.80 -9.00
N ARG A 201 5.13 -2.64 -8.83
CA ARG A 201 6.41 -2.52 -8.13
C ARG A 201 6.16 -2.55 -6.63
N VAL A 202 6.72 -3.55 -5.96
CA VAL A 202 6.67 -3.70 -4.51
C VAL A 202 7.91 -3.09 -3.88
N ILE A 203 7.72 -2.20 -2.90
CA ILE A 203 8.80 -1.66 -2.08
C ILE A 203 8.84 -2.45 -0.77
N THR A 204 9.98 -3.00 -0.46
CA THR A 204 10.22 -3.75 0.77
C THR A 204 11.14 -2.95 1.68
N ARG A 205 10.79 -2.81 2.95
CA ARG A 205 11.64 -2.20 3.97
C ARG A 205 12.28 -3.29 4.80
N TYR A 206 13.59 -3.29 4.84
CA TYR A 206 14.36 -4.12 5.77
C TYR A 206 14.68 -3.28 7.00
N GLN A 207 14.22 -3.73 8.16
CA GLN A 207 14.45 -3.07 9.45
C GLN A 207 15.11 -4.06 10.39
N GLY A 208 16.10 -3.58 11.13
CA GLY A 208 16.64 -4.30 12.27
C GLY A 208 18.17 -4.42 12.23
N LEU A 209 18.75 -4.27 13.39
CA LEU A 209 20.17 -4.48 13.68
C LEU A 209 20.47 -5.93 14.08
N ASN A 210 19.48 -6.82 14.06
CA ASN A 210 19.67 -8.22 14.42
C ASN A 210 20.22 -9.00 13.23
N VAL A 211 21.53 -9.25 13.26
CA VAL A 211 22.27 -10.03 12.27
C VAL A 211 21.73 -11.47 12.11
N TYR A 212 20.92 -11.92 13.04
CA TYR A 212 20.28 -13.26 13.05
C TYR A 212 18.85 -13.28 12.49
N ASP A 213 18.35 -12.16 11.93
CA ASP A 213 17.00 -12.12 11.36
C ASP A 213 17.02 -12.81 9.99
N ARG A 214 16.26 -13.91 9.84
CA ARG A 214 16.10 -14.68 8.58
C ARG A 214 15.70 -13.83 7.37
N LYS A 215 15.23 -12.62 7.59
CA LYS A 215 14.96 -11.64 6.51
C LYS A 215 16.21 -11.27 5.71
N TYR A 216 17.40 -11.35 6.31
CA TYR A 216 18.65 -11.11 5.59
C TYR A 216 19.03 -12.28 4.67
N ASP A 217 18.67 -13.51 5.04
CA ASP A 217 18.90 -14.68 4.20
C ASP A 217 18.09 -14.59 2.92
N ASP A 218 16.81 -14.20 3.01
CA ASP A 218 15.95 -13.93 1.85
C ASP A 218 16.51 -12.79 0.98
N LEU A 219 16.99 -11.70 1.58
CA LEU A 219 17.63 -10.61 0.86
C LEU A 219 18.89 -11.08 0.11
N ILE A 220 19.75 -11.86 0.77
CA ILE A 220 20.97 -12.41 0.19
C ILE A 220 20.62 -13.35 -0.96
N GLU A 221 19.65 -14.24 -0.77
CA GLU A 221 19.19 -15.16 -1.82
C GLU A 221 18.66 -14.40 -3.04
N ARG A 222 17.84 -13.36 -2.83
CA ARG A 222 17.33 -12.50 -3.89
C ARG A 222 18.47 -11.78 -4.63
N LEU A 223 19.43 -11.20 -3.92
CA LEU A 223 20.60 -10.53 -4.51
C LEU A 223 21.46 -11.51 -5.32
N ASN A 224 21.59 -12.76 -4.87
CA ASN A 224 22.42 -13.77 -5.56
C ASN A 224 21.82 -14.23 -6.91
N LYS A 225 20.53 -13.97 -7.16
CA LYS A 225 19.91 -14.24 -8.47
C LYS A 225 20.39 -13.31 -9.59
N TYR A 226 21.05 -12.20 -9.23
CA TYR A 226 21.50 -11.20 -10.21
C TYR A 226 23.02 -11.15 -10.30
N SER A 227 23.53 -11.18 -11.53
CA SER A 227 24.97 -11.05 -11.81
C SER A 227 25.47 -9.60 -11.70
N LYS A 228 24.60 -8.64 -12.01
CA LYS A 228 24.90 -7.20 -11.90
C LYS A 228 24.13 -6.62 -10.74
N ARG A 229 24.83 -6.09 -9.74
CA ARG A 229 24.24 -5.52 -8.51
C ARG A 229 24.78 -4.12 -8.34
N MET A 230 23.90 -3.20 -7.97
CA MET A 230 24.24 -1.81 -7.70
C MET A 230 23.88 -1.46 -6.26
N MET A 231 24.77 -0.75 -5.59
CA MET A 231 24.53 -0.18 -4.28
C MET A 231 24.60 1.34 -4.37
N ILE A 232 23.55 2.01 -3.90
CA ILE A 232 23.51 3.47 -3.82
C ILE A 232 23.62 3.85 -2.36
N ALA A 233 24.72 4.52 -1.99
CA ALA A 233 24.90 5.09 -0.67
C ALA A 233 24.43 6.55 -0.69
N GLY A 234 23.32 6.84 -0.01
CA GLY A 234 22.83 8.18 0.22
C GLY A 234 23.58 8.88 1.37
N GLN A 235 23.04 10.00 1.83
CA GLN A 235 23.59 10.76 2.95
C GLN A 235 23.49 9.94 4.24
N MET A 236 24.64 9.64 4.86
CA MET A 236 24.73 8.81 6.06
C MET A 236 25.60 9.50 7.13
N SER A 237 25.33 9.23 8.40
CA SER A 237 26.21 9.60 9.50
C SER A 237 27.53 8.82 9.43
N LEU A 238 28.65 9.44 9.79
CA LEU A 238 29.98 8.84 9.86
C LEU A 238 30.06 7.54 10.69
N ILE A 239 29.15 7.37 11.66
CA ILE A 239 29.05 6.15 12.50
C ILE A 239 28.69 4.90 11.68
N TYR A 240 28.05 5.07 10.52
CA TYR A 240 27.70 3.96 9.62
C TYR A 240 28.69 3.75 8.48
N LEU A 241 29.80 4.50 8.44
CA LEU A 241 30.89 4.21 7.52
C LEU A 241 31.57 2.93 7.98
N PHE A 242 31.26 1.87 7.25
CA PHE A 242 31.76 0.52 7.43
C PHE A 242 33.28 0.48 7.65
N GLU A 243 33.74 -0.43 8.49
CA GLU A 243 35.16 -0.78 8.53
C GLU A 243 35.69 -0.98 7.11
N LYS A 244 36.92 -0.56 6.84
CA LYS A 244 37.60 -0.67 5.52
C LYS A 244 37.47 -2.06 4.88
N LYS A 245 37.38 -3.12 5.68
CA LYS A 245 37.18 -4.50 5.21
C LYS A 245 35.81 -4.72 4.55
N ILE A 246 34.74 -4.17 5.13
CA ILE A 246 33.37 -4.29 4.59
C ILE A 246 33.23 -3.50 3.30
N CYS A 247 33.79 -2.29 3.22
CA CYS A 247 33.81 -1.51 1.99
C CYS A 247 34.50 -2.28 0.85
N LYS A 248 35.68 -2.87 1.09
CA LYS A 248 36.38 -3.68 0.09
C LYS A 248 35.56 -4.88 -0.39
N LEU A 249 34.84 -5.54 0.52
CA LEU A 249 33.96 -6.66 0.17
C LEU A 249 32.78 -6.20 -0.69
N LEU A 250 32.15 -5.08 -0.35
CA LEU A 250 31.04 -4.51 -1.10
C LEU A 250 31.46 -4.08 -2.49
N TYR A 251 32.62 -3.40 -2.65
CA TYR A 251 33.17 -3.03 -3.95
C TYR A 251 33.44 -4.23 -4.87
N LYS A 252 33.74 -5.39 -4.30
CA LYS A 252 33.97 -6.61 -5.08
C LYS A 252 32.68 -7.19 -5.70
N HIS A 253 31.54 -6.97 -5.04
CA HIS A 253 30.27 -7.62 -5.39
C HIS A 253 29.18 -6.68 -5.92
N PHE A 254 29.38 -5.35 -5.80
CA PHE A 254 28.41 -4.34 -6.18
C PHE A 254 29.06 -3.21 -6.99
N THR A 255 28.34 -2.68 -7.96
CA THR A 255 28.63 -1.36 -8.51
C THR A 255 28.19 -0.32 -7.49
N TRP A 256 29.14 0.46 -6.98
CA TRP A 256 28.89 1.44 -5.93
C TRP A 256 28.62 2.82 -6.52
N LEU A 257 27.52 3.44 -6.11
CA LEU A 257 27.21 4.85 -6.37
C LEU A 257 27.04 5.55 -5.04
N SER A 258 27.65 6.71 -4.87
CA SER A 258 27.48 7.56 -3.69
C SER A 258 27.06 8.97 -4.09
N GLU A 259 26.24 9.62 -3.29
CA GLU A 259 25.98 11.05 -3.45
C GLU A 259 27.27 11.86 -3.26
N PRO A 260 27.42 13.01 -3.95
CA PRO A 260 28.65 13.82 -3.87
C PRO A 260 29.06 14.20 -2.44
N VAL A 261 28.10 14.45 -1.55
CA VAL A 261 28.33 14.80 -0.14
C VAL A 261 28.87 13.60 0.65
N SER A 262 28.41 12.39 0.38
CA SER A 262 28.93 11.15 1.00
C SER A 262 30.33 10.81 0.52
N TYR A 263 30.66 11.19 -0.72
CA TYR A 263 31.95 10.92 -1.36
C TYR A 263 33.10 11.78 -0.81
N THR A 264 32.84 13.02 -0.42
CA THR A 264 33.88 13.90 0.16
C THR A 264 34.44 13.34 1.46
N HIS A 265 33.61 12.69 2.27
CA HIS A 265 34.03 12.05 3.51
C HIS A 265 34.82 10.75 3.30
N LEU A 266 34.57 10.02 2.22
CA LEU A 266 35.31 8.80 1.87
C LEU A 266 36.69 9.14 1.33
N ARG A 267 36.86 10.21 0.52
CA ARG A 267 38.12 10.65 -0.02
C ARG A 267 39.05 11.32 1.02
N ALA A 268 38.48 11.98 2.03
CA ALA A 268 39.30 12.61 3.07
C ALA A 268 40.16 11.61 3.87
N HIS A 269 39.84 10.32 3.82
CA HIS A 269 40.64 9.24 4.43
C HIS A 269 41.69 8.64 3.48
N GLU A 270 41.56 8.80 2.15
CA GLU A 270 42.56 8.29 1.20
C GLU A 270 43.76 9.23 0.99
N THR A 271 43.59 10.52 1.25
CA THR A 271 44.65 11.52 1.05
C THR A 271 45.57 11.70 2.25
N ARG A 272 45.40 10.97 3.35
CA ARG A 272 46.34 10.97 4.51
C ARG A 272 47.21 9.73 4.61
N GLY A 273 47.49 9.07 3.49
CA GLY A 273 48.32 7.91 3.42
C GLY A 273 49.34 8.00 2.25
N ASN A 274 50.15 9.06 2.27
CA ASN A 274 51.46 9.12 1.59
C ASN A 274 52.40 9.90 2.51
#